data_bac52902abde6b9e837327072db82ec8
#
_entry.id   bac52902abde6b9e837327072db82ec8
#
_cell.length_a   1.000
_cell.length_b   1.000
_cell.length_c   1.000
_cell.angle_alpha   90.00
_cell.angle_beta   90.00
_cell.angle_gamma   90.00
#
_symmetry.space_group_name_H-M   'P 1'
#
loop_
_entity.id
_entity.type
_entity.pdbx_description
1 polymer ?
#
loop_
_entity_poly.entity_id
_entity_poly.type
_entity_poly.pdbx_seq_one_letter_code
_entity_poly.pdbx_strand_id
1 'polypeptide(L)'
;MRSKIFILLFVIVSVSFSYSQQSNSTFSRDKNIFLESELNSLKNNFHTSVKPFLFSNLDSNIKINEGTWLYRKWNKEHFLQVESEEYSLIVNPVLNLEIGREIETNKTIWTNTRGIITDGKIGERFSYYSSFLENQSRLPSYLTDDILKKSAWIIPGQGESRWSSDSTFDYTMASGHFTYQMSKFSALQFGTGKNFIGDGYRSMILSDNSFNYPYLKLQTNVGIFQYTNLYMEHMDLSSNPSEEFVYDKKYMTLHHLSANISERLNIGIFESIVWENNRTPEISGFDIAYLNPIIFLRPIEFSLNSSDNALMGANFKFKTTEKSNIYGQFVLDEFSAPSLNGENFWGNKYSYQLGGKYYNVFGVNNLIVQLENNFSRPYTYSHFNSSQNYGHYYQSLAHPLGANFNEIIFFTDYRFKKWEAHLEILFVKYGGKIKNDPTSYGNDIFMSNSDRPSDYGIEMYQGNLSKLNYNKFTVSYLINPRTNLKLETSIIHRTLKDDYGIFPTNFIFFALKSDLFNRYYDY
;
A
#
# COMPACT_ATOMS: atom_id res chain seq x y z
N MET A 1 -33.24 -8.92 -63.69
CA MET A 1 -32.64 -8.42 -62.43
C MET A 1 -32.06 -9.62 -61.68
N ARG A 2 -30.74 -9.78 -61.71
CA ARG A 2 -30.02 -10.84 -61.01
C ARG A 2 -29.32 -10.23 -59.79
N SER A 3 -29.83 -10.55 -58.61
CA SER A 3 -29.25 -10.21 -57.32
C SER A 3 -27.93 -10.98 -57.09
N LYS A 4 -26.81 -10.28 -56.96
CA LYS A 4 -25.54 -10.85 -56.55
C LYS A 4 -25.47 -10.81 -55.02
N ILE A 5 -25.59 -11.96 -54.37
CA ILE A 5 -25.32 -12.12 -52.95
C ILE A 5 -23.80 -12.14 -52.77
N PHE A 6 -23.23 -11.14 -52.11
CA PHE A 6 -21.85 -11.14 -51.62
C PHE A 6 -21.78 -11.94 -50.32
N ILE A 7 -21.22 -13.13 -50.38
CA ILE A 7 -20.84 -13.91 -49.20
C ILE A 7 -19.48 -13.40 -48.75
N LEU A 8 -19.49 -12.66 -47.62
CA LEU A 8 -18.27 -12.24 -46.92
C LEU A 8 -17.74 -13.46 -46.12
N LEU A 9 -16.74 -14.14 -46.65
CA LEU A 9 -16.03 -15.22 -45.94
C LEU A 9 -15.15 -14.56 -44.85
N PHE A 10 -15.57 -14.62 -43.58
CA PHE A 10 -14.73 -14.34 -42.44
C PHE A 10 -13.73 -15.49 -42.28
N VAL A 11 -12.52 -15.32 -42.79
CA VAL A 11 -11.40 -16.20 -42.48
C VAL A 11 -10.98 -15.92 -41.06
N ILE A 12 -11.44 -16.73 -40.11
CA ILE A 12 -10.90 -16.77 -38.74
C ILE A 12 -9.51 -17.38 -38.83
N VAL A 13 -8.50 -16.55 -38.97
CA VAL A 13 -7.12 -16.97 -38.74
C VAL A 13 -7.00 -17.19 -37.24
N SER A 14 -6.99 -18.43 -36.81
CA SER A 14 -6.62 -18.81 -35.45
C SER A 14 -5.12 -18.59 -35.27
N VAL A 15 -4.75 -17.35 -34.96
CA VAL A 15 -3.40 -17.06 -34.50
C VAL A 15 -3.33 -17.59 -33.07
N SER A 16 -2.58 -18.67 -32.88
CA SER A 16 -2.25 -19.19 -31.54
C SER A 16 -1.35 -18.14 -30.86
N PHE A 17 -1.95 -17.22 -30.12
CA PHE A 17 -1.20 -16.31 -29.27
C PHE A 17 -0.80 -17.08 -28.01
N SER A 18 0.49 -17.29 -27.79
CA SER A 18 0.99 -17.70 -26.48
C SER A 18 0.72 -16.59 -25.48
N TYR A 19 -0.26 -16.78 -24.62
CA TYR A 19 -0.53 -15.90 -23.50
C TYR A 19 0.40 -16.31 -22.36
N SER A 20 1.19 -15.37 -21.87
CA SER A 20 2.00 -15.60 -20.68
C SER A 20 1.16 -15.30 -19.45
N GLN A 21 0.98 -16.30 -18.60
CA GLN A 21 0.27 -16.15 -17.32
C GLN A 21 0.99 -15.15 -16.41
N GLN A 22 0.24 -14.27 -15.77
CA GLN A 22 0.79 -13.26 -14.87
C GLN A 22 0.46 -13.62 -13.42
N SER A 23 1.44 -13.53 -12.54
CA SER A 23 1.29 -13.63 -11.10
C SER A 23 1.76 -12.35 -10.41
N ASN A 24 1.15 -12.03 -9.27
CA ASN A 24 1.52 -10.86 -8.49
C ASN A 24 2.82 -11.11 -7.72
N SER A 25 3.65 -10.05 -7.61
CA SER A 25 4.69 -10.00 -6.57
C SER A 25 4.06 -9.91 -5.17
N THR A 26 4.82 -10.21 -4.14
CA THR A 26 4.39 -9.94 -2.76
C THR A 26 4.47 -8.46 -2.43
N PHE A 27 3.76 -8.00 -1.37
CA PHE A 27 3.91 -6.65 -0.84
C PHE A 27 5.11 -6.49 0.10
N SER A 28 5.97 -7.47 0.23
CA SER A 28 7.16 -7.39 1.08
C SER A 28 8.20 -6.46 0.47
N ARG A 29 8.49 -5.33 1.13
CA ARG A 29 9.57 -4.41 0.75
C ARG A 29 10.91 -5.12 0.71
N ASP A 30 11.18 -5.98 1.68
CA ASP A 30 12.44 -6.72 1.81
C ASP A 30 12.77 -7.54 0.55
N LYS A 31 11.76 -8.04 -0.15
CA LYS A 31 11.95 -8.72 -1.45
C LYS A 31 11.96 -7.73 -2.61
N ASN A 32 11.02 -6.81 -2.61
CA ASN A 32 10.80 -5.92 -3.75
C ASN A 32 11.95 -4.97 -3.99
N ILE A 33 12.68 -4.52 -2.96
CA ILE A 33 13.78 -3.56 -3.10
C ILE A 33 14.94 -4.15 -3.95
N PHE A 34 15.22 -5.45 -3.84
CA PHE A 34 16.24 -6.11 -4.67
C PHE A 34 15.72 -6.35 -6.09
N LEU A 35 14.45 -6.68 -6.25
CA LEU A 35 13.80 -6.78 -7.56
C LEU A 35 13.76 -5.42 -8.28
N GLU A 36 13.46 -4.36 -7.58
CA GLU A 36 13.49 -2.99 -8.13
C GLU A 36 14.89 -2.59 -8.60
N SER A 37 15.95 -3.09 -7.95
CA SER A 37 17.33 -2.92 -8.43
C SER A 37 17.56 -3.53 -9.81
N GLU A 38 17.02 -4.71 -10.07
CA GLU A 38 17.09 -5.38 -11.38
C GLU A 38 16.25 -4.64 -12.42
N LEU A 39 15.05 -4.18 -12.03
CA LEU A 39 14.14 -3.42 -12.91
C LEU A 39 14.66 -2.01 -13.23
N ASN A 40 15.64 -1.49 -12.49
CA ASN A 40 16.20 -0.15 -12.74
C ASN A 40 17.13 -0.08 -13.95
N SER A 41 17.50 -1.21 -14.57
CA SER A 41 18.28 -1.21 -15.82
C SER A 41 17.66 -0.31 -16.89
N LEU A 42 18.50 0.43 -17.64
CA LEU A 42 18.03 1.30 -18.74
C LEU A 42 17.40 0.51 -19.89
N LYS A 43 17.74 -0.77 -20.02
CA LYS A 43 17.15 -1.65 -21.05
C LYS A 43 15.74 -2.14 -20.67
N ASN A 44 15.29 -1.90 -19.45
CA ASN A 44 14.02 -2.38 -18.94
C ASN A 44 12.97 -1.27 -18.96
N ASN A 45 11.89 -1.49 -19.71
CA ASN A 45 10.75 -0.56 -19.82
C ASN A 45 9.56 -0.98 -18.94
N PHE A 46 9.80 -1.73 -17.87
CA PHE A 46 8.75 -2.15 -16.95
C PHE A 46 8.20 -0.94 -16.16
N HIS A 47 6.87 -0.86 -16.06
CA HIS A 47 6.19 0.15 -15.24
C HIS A 47 6.21 -0.27 -13.78
N THR A 48 6.90 0.48 -12.92
CA THR A 48 7.11 0.14 -11.50
C THR A 48 6.17 0.88 -10.55
N SER A 49 5.34 1.78 -11.07
CA SER A 49 4.49 2.64 -10.24
C SER A 49 3.28 1.93 -9.65
N VAL A 50 2.79 0.83 -10.24
CA VAL A 50 1.63 0.09 -9.71
C VAL A 50 2.08 -1.23 -9.11
N LYS A 51 1.75 -1.45 -7.83
CA LYS A 51 2.07 -2.68 -7.10
C LYS A 51 0.79 -3.33 -6.55
N PRO A 52 0.75 -4.67 -6.40
CA PRO A 52 1.81 -5.64 -6.69
C PRO A 52 2.13 -5.71 -8.19
N PHE A 53 3.40 -5.97 -8.51
CA PHE A 53 3.82 -6.12 -9.91
C PHE A 53 3.22 -7.40 -10.51
N LEU A 54 2.76 -7.31 -11.76
CA LEU A 54 2.33 -8.46 -12.53
C LEU A 54 3.49 -8.97 -13.40
N PHE A 55 3.95 -10.19 -13.13
CA PHE A 55 5.02 -10.84 -13.88
C PHE A 55 4.55 -12.08 -14.62
N SER A 56 5.08 -12.30 -15.80
CA SER A 56 4.77 -13.48 -16.61
C SER A 56 5.37 -14.79 -16.06
N ASN A 57 6.47 -14.72 -15.30
CA ASN A 57 7.10 -15.89 -14.65
C ASN A 57 7.97 -15.41 -13.50
N LEU A 58 7.54 -15.64 -12.26
CA LEU A 58 8.31 -15.31 -11.05
C LEU A 58 9.20 -16.44 -10.55
N ASP A 59 8.91 -17.69 -10.87
CA ASP A 59 9.66 -18.83 -10.37
C ASP A 59 10.22 -19.72 -11.49
N SER A 60 11.54 -19.84 -11.51
CA SER A 60 12.21 -20.90 -12.27
C SER A 60 12.16 -22.23 -11.48
N ASN A 61 11.63 -23.28 -12.10
CA ASN A 61 11.57 -24.61 -11.53
C ASN A 61 12.96 -25.24 -11.38
N ILE A 62 13.64 -24.95 -10.29
CA ILE A 62 14.87 -25.67 -9.95
C ILE A 62 14.48 -26.85 -9.07
N LYS A 63 14.46 -28.06 -9.65
CA LYS A 63 14.36 -29.30 -8.86
C LYS A 63 15.66 -29.50 -8.08
N ILE A 64 15.58 -29.39 -6.76
CA ILE A 64 16.73 -29.58 -5.88
C ILE A 64 16.60 -30.97 -5.24
N ASN A 65 17.44 -31.89 -5.65
CA ASN A 65 17.42 -33.28 -5.15
C ASN A 65 18.41 -33.53 -3.99
N GLU A 66 18.94 -32.49 -3.35
CA GLU A 66 19.95 -32.62 -2.31
C GLU A 66 19.36 -32.53 -0.91
N GLY A 67 19.56 -33.55 -0.09
CA GLY A 67 19.17 -33.63 1.32
C GLY A 67 17.85 -34.37 1.60
N THR A 68 17.54 -34.54 2.88
CA THR A 68 16.29 -35.19 3.33
C THR A 68 15.08 -34.31 2.97
N TRP A 69 13.88 -34.92 2.93
CA TRP A 69 12.63 -34.20 2.65
C TRP A 69 12.44 -32.99 3.58
N LEU A 70 12.63 -33.18 4.89
CA LEU A 70 12.49 -32.11 5.88
C LEU A 70 13.50 -30.98 5.66
N TYR A 71 14.77 -31.33 5.37
CA TYR A 71 15.81 -30.33 5.07
C TYR A 71 15.47 -29.50 3.85
N ARG A 72 14.98 -30.13 2.76
CA ARG A 72 14.60 -29.41 1.54
C ARG A 72 13.45 -28.45 1.79
N LYS A 73 12.35 -28.90 2.45
CA LYS A 73 11.18 -28.08 2.74
C LYS A 73 11.52 -26.90 3.64
N TRP A 74 12.41 -27.10 4.61
CA TRP A 74 12.82 -26.05 5.52
C TRP A 74 13.79 -25.04 4.89
N ASN A 75 14.64 -25.44 3.93
CA ASN A 75 15.76 -24.60 3.48
C ASN A 75 15.72 -24.18 2.01
N LYS A 76 14.99 -24.89 1.12
CA LYS A 76 15.18 -24.75 -0.33
C LYS A 76 13.90 -24.77 -1.17
N GLU A 77 12.82 -25.34 -0.69
CA GLU A 77 11.62 -25.61 -1.47
C GLU A 77 10.36 -24.97 -0.87
N HIS A 78 9.31 -24.85 -1.68
CA HIS A 78 7.96 -24.63 -1.17
C HIS A 78 7.50 -25.84 -0.35
N PHE A 79 6.58 -25.61 0.60
CA PHE A 79 6.05 -26.70 1.43
C PHE A 79 5.33 -27.72 0.56
N LEU A 80 4.41 -27.28 -0.29
CA LEU A 80 3.77 -28.06 -1.31
C LEU A 80 3.89 -27.33 -2.65
N GLN A 81 4.34 -28.03 -3.67
CA GLN A 81 4.35 -27.54 -5.05
C GLN A 81 3.89 -28.67 -5.97
N VAL A 82 2.84 -28.40 -6.70
CA VAL A 82 2.30 -29.28 -7.74
C VAL A 82 2.32 -28.52 -9.05
N GLU A 83 2.78 -29.16 -10.11
CA GLU A 83 2.86 -28.55 -11.43
C GLU A 83 2.49 -29.58 -12.48
N SER A 84 1.58 -29.21 -13.37
CA SER A 84 1.18 -29.96 -14.55
C SER A 84 1.08 -29.00 -15.74
N GLU A 85 0.78 -29.51 -16.91
CA GLU A 85 0.54 -28.69 -18.11
C GLU A 85 -0.67 -27.78 -17.96
N GLU A 86 -1.69 -28.21 -17.22
CA GLU A 86 -2.97 -27.51 -17.10
C GLU A 86 -3.05 -26.62 -15.85
N TYR A 87 -2.29 -26.89 -14.79
CA TYR A 87 -2.36 -26.13 -13.53
C TYR A 87 -1.06 -26.17 -12.74
N SER A 88 -0.87 -25.13 -11.92
CA SER A 88 0.14 -25.13 -10.86
C SER A 88 -0.47 -24.71 -9.53
N LEU A 89 0.05 -25.29 -8.46
CA LEU A 89 -0.34 -24.96 -7.09
C LEU A 89 0.91 -24.90 -6.21
N ILE A 90 1.07 -23.80 -5.51
CA ILE A 90 2.06 -23.62 -4.46
C ILE A 90 1.31 -23.38 -3.15
N VAL A 91 1.73 -24.07 -2.09
CA VAL A 91 1.19 -23.85 -0.74
C VAL A 91 2.35 -23.72 0.22
N ASN A 92 2.34 -22.64 1.01
CA ASN A 92 3.34 -22.39 2.03
C ASN A 92 2.68 -22.01 3.36
N PRO A 93 3.16 -22.54 4.50
CA PRO A 93 2.81 -22.01 5.80
C PRO A 93 3.44 -20.62 5.97
N VAL A 94 2.72 -19.75 6.66
CA VAL A 94 3.18 -18.43 7.07
C VAL A 94 3.35 -18.41 8.56
N LEU A 95 4.50 -17.96 9.01
CA LEU A 95 4.85 -17.84 10.42
C LEU A 95 5.41 -16.44 10.70
N ASN A 96 5.01 -15.83 11.80
CA ASN A 96 5.72 -14.74 12.43
C ASN A 96 5.67 -14.94 13.95
N LEU A 97 6.67 -15.62 14.45
CA LEU A 97 6.86 -15.87 15.87
C LEU A 97 7.89 -14.86 16.38
N GLU A 98 7.41 -13.83 17.03
CA GLU A 98 8.21 -12.70 17.50
C GLU A 98 8.10 -12.59 19.01
N ILE A 99 9.21 -12.39 19.69
CA ILE A 99 9.28 -12.12 21.13
C ILE A 99 10.30 -11.03 21.38
N GLY A 100 9.93 -10.09 22.23
CA GLY A 100 10.76 -8.95 22.57
C GLY A 100 10.48 -8.36 23.94
N ARG A 101 11.17 -7.29 24.24
CA ARG A 101 11.01 -6.56 25.49
C ARG A 101 11.05 -5.06 25.24
N GLU A 102 10.06 -4.37 25.73
CA GLU A 102 10.03 -2.92 25.81
C GLU A 102 10.77 -2.48 27.08
N ILE A 103 11.74 -1.59 26.93
CA ILE A 103 12.70 -1.26 28.00
C ILE A 103 12.05 -0.38 29.06
N GLU A 104 11.36 0.68 28.67
CA GLU A 104 10.76 1.67 29.57
C GLU A 104 9.70 1.09 30.48
N THR A 105 8.85 0.25 29.93
CA THR A 105 7.75 -0.38 30.68
C THR A 105 8.12 -1.74 31.27
N ASN A 106 9.28 -2.27 30.90
CA ASN A 106 9.75 -3.60 31.25
C ASN A 106 8.77 -4.72 30.85
N LYS A 107 7.93 -4.49 29.82
CA LYS A 107 6.91 -5.44 29.35
C LYS A 107 7.48 -6.36 28.27
N THR A 108 7.07 -7.61 28.32
CA THR A 108 7.28 -8.54 27.21
C THR A 108 6.28 -8.24 26.12
N ILE A 109 6.79 -7.97 24.91
CA ILE A 109 6.01 -7.81 23.68
C ILE A 109 6.18 -9.07 22.84
N TRP A 110 5.16 -9.47 22.12
CA TRP A 110 5.25 -10.66 21.27
C TRP A 110 4.17 -10.64 20.19
N THR A 111 4.44 -11.33 19.09
CA THR A 111 3.49 -11.59 18.01
C THR A 111 3.57 -13.06 17.63
N ASN A 112 2.41 -13.69 17.51
CA ASN A 112 2.25 -15.06 17.04
C ASN A 112 1.29 -15.04 15.84
N THR A 113 1.86 -15.00 14.64
CA THR A 113 1.10 -15.15 13.40
C THR A 113 1.27 -16.56 12.87
N ARG A 114 0.15 -17.20 12.57
CA ARG A 114 0.09 -18.49 11.89
C ARG A 114 -0.84 -18.36 10.69
N GLY A 115 -0.45 -18.97 9.59
CA GLY A 115 -1.29 -18.87 8.42
C GLY A 115 -0.82 -19.75 7.26
N ILE A 116 -1.49 -19.54 6.16
CA ILE A 116 -1.24 -20.23 4.91
C ILE A 116 -1.32 -19.25 3.74
N ILE A 117 -0.42 -19.42 2.79
CA ILE A 117 -0.47 -18.74 1.49
C ILE A 117 -0.58 -19.82 0.43
N THR A 118 -1.45 -19.62 -0.53
CA THR A 118 -1.56 -20.42 -1.74
C THR A 118 -1.59 -19.53 -2.96
N ASP A 119 -0.83 -19.88 -3.96
CA ASP A 119 -0.84 -19.27 -5.27
C ASP A 119 -0.71 -20.32 -6.37
N GLY A 120 -1.17 -19.99 -7.55
CA GLY A 120 -1.11 -20.93 -8.65
C GLY A 120 -1.78 -20.42 -9.91
N LYS A 121 -1.87 -21.32 -10.87
CA LYS A 121 -2.35 -21.05 -12.22
C LYS A 121 -3.28 -22.16 -12.69
N ILE A 122 -4.26 -21.81 -13.52
CA ILE A 122 -5.20 -22.74 -14.15
C ILE A 122 -5.29 -22.41 -15.65
N GLY A 123 -4.93 -23.35 -16.50
CA GLY A 123 -4.80 -23.14 -17.93
C GLY A 123 -3.76 -22.06 -18.24
N GLU A 124 -3.93 -21.36 -19.36
CA GLU A 124 -2.98 -20.36 -19.85
C GLU A 124 -3.29 -18.91 -19.40
N ARG A 125 -4.49 -18.67 -18.85
CA ARG A 125 -5.00 -17.31 -18.64
C ARG A 125 -5.39 -16.97 -17.22
N PHE A 126 -5.58 -17.97 -16.37
CA PHE A 126 -6.02 -17.79 -15.00
C PHE A 126 -4.86 -17.93 -14.02
N SER A 127 -4.72 -16.99 -13.09
CA SER A 127 -3.91 -17.17 -11.89
C SER A 127 -4.72 -16.77 -10.66
N TYR A 128 -4.36 -17.31 -9.51
CA TYR A 128 -5.00 -17.03 -8.23
C TYR A 128 -3.98 -16.93 -7.11
N TYR A 129 -4.35 -16.16 -6.11
CA TYR A 129 -3.63 -16.04 -4.86
C TYR A 129 -4.65 -16.02 -3.71
N SER A 130 -4.32 -16.66 -2.60
CA SER A 130 -5.09 -16.56 -1.37
C SER A 130 -4.18 -16.68 -0.17
N SER A 131 -4.48 -15.93 0.88
CA SER A 131 -3.82 -16.01 2.18
C SER A 131 -4.81 -15.90 3.32
N PHE A 132 -4.54 -16.63 4.38
CA PHE A 132 -5.26 -16.53 5.64
C PHE A 132 -4.28 -16.53 6.79
N LEU A 133 -4.40 -15.54 7.68
CA LEU A 133 -3.52 -15.31 8.82
C LEU A 133 -4.34 -15.16 10.09
N GLU A 134 -3.97 -15.90 11.11
CA GLU A 134 -4.42 -15.70 12.49
C GLU A 134 -3.29 -15.07 13.28
N ASN A 135 -3.60 -14.02 14.02
CA ASN A 135 -2.62 -13.23 14.75
C ASN A 135 -3.05 -13.08 16.20
N GLN A 136 -2.10 -13.24 17.08
CA GLN A 136 -2.20 -12.83 18.47
C GLN A 136 -0.97 -12.00 18.81
N SER A 137 -1.17 -10.84 19.44
CA SER A 137 -0.07 -9.92 19.70
C SER A 137 -0.24 -9.15 20.99
N ARG A 138 0.86 -8.98 21.71
CA ARG A 138 1.05 -7.92 22.71
C ARG A 138 2.01 -6.91 22.10
N LEU A 139 1.44 -5.80 21.64
CA LEU A 139 2.16 -4.78 20.91
C LEU A 139 2.92 -3.82 21.85
N PRO A 140 3.93 -3.07 21.35
CA PRO A 140 4.54 -1.98 22.10
C PRO A 140 3.53 -0.96 22.60
N SER A 141 3.83 -0.30 23.73
CA SER A 141 2.89 0.59 24.43
C SER A 141 2.33 1.69 23.54
N TYR A 142 3.15 2.34 22.69
CA TYR A 142 2.68 3.41 21.81
C TYR A 142 1.63 2.94 20.79
N LEU A 143 1.75 1.73 20.24
CA LEU A 143 0.75 1.14 19.34
C LEU A 143 -0.51 0.74 20.10
N THR A 144 -0.33 0.09 21.26
CA THR A 144 -1.43 -0.30 22.15
C THR A 144 -2.29 0.91 22.52
N ASP A 145 -1.65 2.01 22.93
CA ASP A 145 -2.33 3.24 23.32
C ASP A 145 -3.07 3.89 22.14
N ASP A 146 -2.48 3.88 20.94
CA ASP A 146 -3.13 4.42 19.73
C ASP A 146 -4.35 3.58 19.33
N ILE A 147 -4.23 2.26 19.35
CA ILE A 147 -5.32 1.32 19.03
C ILE A 147 -6.49 1.48 20.01
N LEU A 148 -6.19 1.54 21.31
CA LEU A 148 -7.23 1.61 22.36
C LEU A 148 -7.94 2.97 22.40
N LYS A 149 -7.37 4.03 21.84
CA LYS A 149 -8.05 5.32 21.67
C LYS A 149 -9.13 5.31 20.60
N LYS A 150 -9.09 4.35 19.67
CA LYS A 150 -10.03 4.20 18.56
C LYS A 150 -11.13 3.22 18.94
N SER A 151 -12.37 3.48 18.56
CA SER A 151 -13.56 2.71 18.98
C SER A 151 -13.55 1.24 18.55
N ALA A 152 -12.96 0.93 17.41
CA ALA A 152 -12.98 -0.42 16.82
C ALA A 152 -11.67 -1.21 17.00
N TRP A 153 -10.72 -0.73 17.81
CA TRP A 153 -9.42 -1.37 18.07
C TRP A 153 -8.71 -1.90 16.82
N ILE A 154 -8.58 -1.04 15.84
CA ILE A 154 -8.01 -1.39 14.54
C ILE A 154 -6.49 -1.51 14.63
N ILE A 155 -5.98 -2.67 14.25
CA ILE A 155 -4.54 -2.90 14.13
C ILE A 155 -4.00 -2.22 12.87
N PRO A 156 -2.95 -1.38 12.95
CA PRO A 156 -2.39 -0.69 11.79
C PRO A 156 -2.02 -1.64 10.65
N GLY A 157 -2.53 -1.33 9.44
CA GLY A 157 -2.36 -2.16 8.24
C GLY A 157 -3.17 -3.45 8.23
N GLN A 158 -4.03 -3.65 9.23
CA GLN A 158 -4.86 -4.83 9.42
C GLN A 158 -6.28 -4.42 9.84
N GLY A 159 -7.11 -5.37 10.21
CA GLY A 159 -8.50 -5.13 10.52
C GLY A 159 -8.76 -4.92 12.01
N GLU A 160 -10.03 -5.09 12.35
CA GLU A 160 -10.55 -5.05 13.70
C GLU A 160 -9.96 -6.19 14.55
N SER A 161 -9.72 -5.90 15.82
CA SER A 161 -9.20 -6.87 16.78
C SER A 161 -10.13 -7.04 17.98
N ARG A 162 -9.95 -8.15 18.67
CA ARG A 162 -10.51 -8.38 20.00
C ARG A 162 -9.43 -8.13 21.03
N TRP A 163 -9.80 -7.42 22.08
CA TRP A 163 -8.92 -7.13 23.20
C TRP A 163 -9.18 -8.09 24.37
N SER A 164 -8.12 -8.68 24.90
CA SER A 164 -8.18 -9.55 26.07
C SER A 164 -7.66 -8.82 27.31
N SER A 165 -8.11 -9.26 28.49
CA SER A 165 -7.73 -8.68 29.78
C SER A 165 -6.22 -8.76 30.10
N ASP A 166 -5.48 -9.61 29.40
CA ASP A 166 -4.02 -9.74 29.53
C ASP A 166 -3.23 -8.83 28.58
N SER A 167 -3.88 -7.82 27.99
CA SER A 167 -3.29 -6.87 27.05
C SER A 167 -2.88 -7.50 25.72
N THR A 168 -3.63 -8.50 25.26
CA THR A 168 -3.41 -9.19 23.99
C THR A 168 -4.49 -8.82 22.99
N PHE A 169 -4.08 -8.53 21.76
CA PHE A 169 -4.95 -8.38 20.60
C PHE A 169 -5.04 -9.71 19.85
N ASP A 170 -6.25 -10.10 19.49
CA ASP A 170 -6.56 -11.26 18.64
C ASP A 170 -7.26 -10.78 17.38
N TYR A 171 -6.71 -11.07 16.21
CA TYR A 171 -7.20 -10.56 14.94
C TYR A 171 -6.81 -11.48 13.78
N THR A 172 -7.62 -11.43 12.73
CA THR A 172 -7.43 -12.24 11.53
C THR A 172 -7.27 -11.37 10.30
N MET A 173 -6.58 -11.87 9.30
CA MET A 173 -6.46 -11.23 8.01
C MET A 173 -6.57 -12.26 6.90
N ALA A 174 -7.47 -12.03 5.95
CA ALA A 174 -7.57 -12.79 4.73
C ALA A 174 -7.39 -11.89 3.52
N SER A 175 -6.71 -12.39 2.50
CA SER A 175 -6.66 -11.74 1.19
C SER A 175 -6.68 -12.79 0.10
N GLY A 176 -7.19 -12.41 -1.05
CA GLY A 176 -7.21 -13.31 -2.20
C GLY A 176 -7.71 -12.61 -3.45
N HIS A 177 -7.20 -13.05 -4.60
CA HIS A 177 -7.64 -12.51 -5.89
C HIS A 177 -7.49 -13.55 -7.00
N PHE A 178 -8.29 -13.35 -8.03
CA PHE A 178 -8.16 -14.01 -9.32
C PHE A 178 -7.69 -12.99 -10.35
N THR A 179 -6.75 -13.40 -11.19
CA THR A 179 -6.31 -12.62 -12.35
C THR A 179 -6.62 -13.37 -13.62
N TYR A 180 -7.32 -12.71 -14.53
CA TYR A 180 -7.66 -13.26 -15.85
C TYR A 180 -6.97 -12.44 -16.94
N GLN A 181 -6.10 -13.08 -17.71
CA GLN A 181 -5.44 -12.48 -18.86
C GLN A 181 -6.44 -12.41 -20.04
N MET A 182 -7.11 -11.26 -20.22
CA MET A 182 -8.12 -11.07 -21.26
C MET A 182 -7.49 -11.05 -22.66
N SER A 183 -6.32 -10.41 -22.79
CA SER A 183 -5.55 -10.33 -24.02
C SER A 183 -4.06 -10.21 -23.71
N LYS A 184 -3.20 -10.17 -24.71
CA LYS A 184 -1.76 -9.88 -24.52
C LYS A 184 -1.48 -8.49 -23.91
N PHE A 185 -2.48 -7.61 -23.92
CA PHE A 185 -2.35 -6.24 -23.44
C PHE A 185 -3.03 -6.02 -22.09
N SER A 186 -4.09 -6.79 -21.76
CA SER A 186 -4.99 -6.47 -20.67
C SER A 186 -5.20 -7.63 -19.73
N ALA A 187 -5.09 -7.39 -18.44
CA ALA A 187 -5.42 -8.30 -17.35
C ALA A 187 -6.52 -7.70 -16.48
N LEU A 188 -7.50 -8.53 -16.13
CA LEU A 188 -8.55 -8.21 -15.18
C LEU A 188 -8.28 -8.96 -13.87
N GLN A 189 -8.29 -8.25 -12.74
CA GLN A 189 -8.12 -8.82 -11.43
C GLN A 189 -9.31 -8.46 -10.54
N PHE A 190 -9.86 -9.45 -9.87
CA PHE A 190 -10.92 -9.30 -8.87
C PHE A 190 -10.52 -9.97 -7.57
N GLY A 191 -10.74 -9.30 -6.45
CA GLY A 191 -10.41 -9.89 -5.16
C GLY A 191 -10.54 -8.93 -3.99
N THR A 192 -10.00 -9.37 -2.86
CA THR A 192 -9.85 -8.60 -1.63
C THR A 192 -8.38 -8.55 -1.25
N GLY A 193 -7.84 -7.34 -1.08
CA GLY A 193 -6.42 -7.15 -0.80
C GLY A 193 -6.05 -5.67 -0.81
N LYS A 194 -4.77 -5.41 -1.08
CA LYS A 194 -4.20 -4.06 -1.11
C LYS A 194 -3.69 -3.73 -2.51
N ASN A 195 -3.61 -2.45 -2.82
CA ASN A 195 -2.92 -1.91 -3.99
C ASN A 195 -2.04 -0.74 -3.54
N PHE A 196 -0.99 -0.46 -4.32
CA PHE A 196 -0.06 0.63 -4.03
C PHE A 196 0.31 1.31 -5.34
N ILE A 197 0.31 2.65 -5.34
CA ILE A 197 0.72 3.45 -6.50
C ILE A 197 1.89 4.35 -6.09
N GLY A 198 3.07 4.06 -6.60
CA GLY A 198 4.29 4.83 -6.36
C GLY A 198 5.56 3.99 -6.44
N ASP A 199 6.69 4.68 -6.43
CA ASP A 199 8.04 4.09 -6.41
C ASP A 199 8.74 4.25 -5.05
N GLY A 200 8.08 4.91 -4.09
CA GLY A 200 8.58 5.18 -2.74
C GLY A 200 8.35 4.05 -1.74
N TYR A 201 8.74 4.32 -0.50
CA TYR A 201 8.36 3.54 0.67
C TYR A 201 6.92 3.87 1.09
N ARG A 202 6.61 5.16 1.19
CA ARG A 202 5.26 5.68 1.34
C ARG A 202 4.62 5.92 -0.02
N SER A 203 3.32 6.15 -0.03
CA SER A 203 2.63 6.71 -1.17
C SER A 203 1.69 7.83 -0.73
N MET A 204 1.69 8.92 -1.50
CA MET A 204 0.75 10.02 -1.34
C MET A 204 -0.51 9.82 -2.21
N ILE A 205 -0.48 8.82 -3.13
CA ILE A 205 -1.59 8.51 -4.04
C ILE A 205 -2.44 7.37 -3.46
N LEU A 206 -1.89 6.16 -3.39
CA LEU A 206 -2.54 4.99 -2.80
C LEU A 206 -1.47 4.10 -2.18
N SER A 207 -1.58 3.85 -0.89
CA SER A 207 -0.66 3.05 -0.08
C SER A 207 -1.29 1.70 0.29
N ASP A 208 -0.45 0.74 0.62
CA ASP A 208 -0.83 -0.53 1.25
C ASP A 208 -0.92 -0.44 2.79
N ASN A 209 -1.00 0.79 3.31
CA ASN A 209 -1.05 1.08 4.74
C ASN A 209 -2.38 0.65 5.39
N SER A 210 -3.52 0.78 4.68
CA SER A 210 -4.84 0.45 5.23
C SER A 210 -5.10 -1.06 5.24
N PHE A 211 -6.24 -1.48 5.81
CA PHE A 211 -6.72 -2.86 5.74
C PHE A 211 -7.03 -3.28 4.30
N ASN A 212 -7.24 -4.59 4.09
CA ASN A 212 -7.67 -5.14 2.81
C ASN A 212 -9.07 -4.66 2.45
N TYR A 213 -9.30 -4.39 1.17
CA TYR A 213 -10.59 -3.98 0.62
C TYR A 213 -10.94 -4.78 -0.64
N PRO A 214 -12.23 -5.01 -0.92
CA PRO A 214 -12.69 -5.57 -2.20
C PRO A 214 -12.34 -4.62 -3.35
N TYR A 215 -11.85 -5.17 -4.46
CA TYR A 215 -11.54 -4.38 -5.65
C TYR A 215 -11.73 -5.13 -6.96
N LEU A 216 -11.99 -4.38 -8.01
CA LEU A 216 -11.85 -4.78 -9.40
C LEU A 216 -10.77 -3.92 -10.05
N LYS A 217 -9.73 -4.54 -10.60
CA LYS A 217 -8.62 -3.85 -11.26
C LYS A 217 -8.50 -4.30 -12.72
N LEU A 218 -8.56 -3.36 -13.63
CA LEU A 218 -8.23 -3.56 -15.04
C LEU A 218 -6.88 -2.88 -15.32
N GLN A 219 -5.90 -3.64 -15.76
CA GLN A 219 -4.59 -3.13 -16.14
C GLN A 219 -4.34 -3.41 -17.61
N THR A 220 -4.05 -2.37 -18.37
CA THR A 220 -3.82 -2.43 -19.82
C THR A 220 -2.45 -1.83 -20.17
N ASN A 221 -1.62 -2.59 -20.87
CA ASN A 221 -0.27 -2.22 -21.28
C ASN A 221 -0.23 -2.15 -22.82
N VAL A 222 -0.03 -0.96 -23.39
CA VAL A 222 0.03 -0.78 -24.85
C VAL A 222 1.17 0.19 -25.20
N GLY A 223 2.16 -0.30 -25.92
CA GLY A 223 3.31 0.50 -26.32
C GLY A 223 4.07 1.04 -25.09
N ILE A 224 4.15 2.35 -24.98
CA ILE A 224 4.79 3.03 -23.85
C ILE A 224 3.85 3.27 -22.66
N PHE A 225 2.57 2.94 -22.78
CA PHE A 225 1.54 3.24 -21.80
C PHE A 225 1.15 2.03 -20.96
N GLN A 226 0.94 2.26 -19.67
CA GLN A 226 0.20 1.37 -18.77
C GLN A 226 -0.97 2.15 -18.19
N TYR A 227 -2.19 1.65 -18.39
CA TYR A 227 -3.40 2.23 -17.83
C TYR A 227 -4.02 1.28 -16.82
N THR A 228 -4.26 1.78 -15.62
CA THR A 228 -4.85 1.03 -14.51
C THR A 228 -6.14 1.70 -14.09
N ASN A 229 -7.24 0.97 -14.17
CA ASN A 229 -8.53 1.31 -13.58
C ASN A 229 -8.72 0.45 -12.33
N LEU A 230 -9.04 1.08 -11.21
CA LEU A 230 -9.22 0.42 -9.92
C LEU A 230 -10.53 0.89 -9.31
N TYR A 231 -11.45 -0.03 -9.09
CA TYR A 231 -12.75 0.18 -8.47
C TYR A 231 -12.75 -0.52 -7.12
N MET A 232 -13.08 0.19 -6.04
CA MET A 232 -12.88 -0.27 -4.67
C MET A 232 -14.11 0.00 -3.81
N GLU A 233 -14.35 -0.89 -2.84
CA GLU A 233 -15.32 -0.69 -1.76
C GLU A 233 -14.55 -0.52 -0.45
N HIS A 234 -14.88 0.52 0.29
CA HIS A 234 -14.26 0.85 1.58
C HIS A 234 -15.32 0.91 2.69
N MET A 235 -14.88 0.74 3.95
CA MET A 235 -15.73 0.85 5.12
C MET A 235 -15.44 2.14 5.87
N ASP A 236 -16.50 2.85 6.25
CA ASP A 236 -16.46 3.97 7.18
C ASP A 236 -16.87 3.48 8.57
N LEU A 237 -15.96 3.59 9.53
CA LEU A 237 -16.19 3.20 10.91
C LEU A 237 -16.58 4.40 11.79
N SER A 238 -16.67 5.61 11.24
CA SER A 238 -17.06 6.81 11.97
C SER A 238 -18.59 6.90 12.18
N SER A 239 -19.37 6.26 11.33
CA SER A 239 -20.80 6.11 11.54
C SER A 239 -21.03 5.22 12.77
N ASN A 240 -21.79 5.73 13.74
CA ASN A 240 -22.21 4.95 14.89
C ASN A 240 -22.91 3.68 14.36
N PRO A 241 -22.46 2.47 14.67
CA PRO A 241 -23.18 1.30 14.27
C PRO A 241 -24.55 1.36 14.96
N SER A 242 -25.61 1.57 14.18
CA SER A 242 -26.94 1.24 14.63
C SER A 242 -26.89 -0.20 15.14
N GLU A 243 -27.74 -0.59 16.06
CA GLU A 243 -27.76 -1.82 16.86
C GLU A 243 -27.34 -3.16 16.17
N GLU A 244 -26.99 -3.14 14.87
CA GLU A 244 -26.68 -4.30 14.03
C GLU A 244 -25.21 -4.46 13.61
N PHE A 245 -24.25 -3.70 14.12
CA PHE A 245 -22.82 -3.80 13.78
C PHE A 245 -22.48 -3.73 12.26
N VAL A 246 -23.27 -2.99 11.49
CA VAL A 246 -23.02 -2.78 10.07
C VAL A 246 -22.35 -1.42 9.86
N TYR A 247 -21.10 -1.44 9.41
CA TYR A 247 -20.39 -0.22 9.04
C TYR A 247 -20.93 0.33 7.72
N ASP A 248 -20.96 1.65 7.59
CA ASP A 248 -21.31 2.29 6.34
C ASP A 248 -20.24 2.04 5.28
N LYS A 249 -20.72 1.88 4.05
CA LYS A 249 -19.86 1.67 2.90
C LYS A 249 -19.61 2.98 2.16
N LYS A 250 -18.45 3.08 1.58
CA LYS A 250 -18.11 4.08 0.57
C LYS A 250 -17.35 3.43 -0.57
N TYR A 251 -17.40 4.06 -1.71
CA TYR A 251 -16.78 3.55 -2.92
C TYR A 251 -15.71 4.51 -3.42
N MET A 252 -14.77 3.97 -4.16
CA MET A 252 -13.70 4.75 -4.76
C MET A 252 -13.39 4.20 -6.15
N THR A 253 -13.26 5.09 -7.11
CA THR A 253 -12.66 4.79 -8.41
C THR A 253 -11.35 5.55 -8.52
N LEU A 254 -10.30 4.85 -8.97
CA LEU A 254 -9.01 5.44 -9.23
C LEU A 254 -8.53 5.04 -10.63
N HIS A 255 -8.15 6.03 -11.41
CA HIS A 255 -7.52 5.86 -12.71
C HIS A 255 -6.07 6.34 -12.65
N HIS A 256 -5.16 5.54 -13.18
CA HIS A 256 -3.74 5.88 -13.27
C HIS A 256 -3.20 5.55 -14.66
N LEU A 257 -2.74 6.57 -15.37
CA LEU A 257 -2.11 6.44 -16.69
C LEU A 257 -0.62 6.73 -16.55
N SER A 258 0.21 5.72 -16.77
CA SER A 258 1.67 5.80 -16.75
C SER A 258 2.24 5.68 -18.16
N ALA A 259 3.24 6.48 -18.49
CA ALA A 259 3.92 6.48 -19.78
C ALA A 259 5.45 6.44 -19.61
N ASN A 260 6.10 5.50 -20.26
CA ASN A 260 7.56 5.47 -20.41
C ASN A 260 7.97 6.40 -21.58
N ILE A 261 8.14 7.69 -21.27
CA ILE A 261 8.47 8.73 -22.25
C ILE A 261 9.84 8.48 -22.89
N SER A 262 10.76 7.88 -22.13
CA SER A 262 12.06 7.43 -22.59
C SER A 262 12.51 6.21 -21.76
N GLU A 263 13.66 5.61 -22.08
CA GLU A 263 14.28 4.55 -21.29
C GLU A 263 14.56 4.98 -19.83
N ARG A 264 14.65 6.28 -19.59
CA ARG A 264 14.97 6.85 -18.27
C ARG A 264 13.78 7.45 -17.56
N LEU A 265 12.78 7.97 -18.29
CA LEU A 265 11.70 8.77 -17.71
C LEU A 265 10.36 8.08 -17.85
N ASN A 266 9.76 7.76 -16.73
CA ASN A 266 8.35 7.40 -16.59
C ASN A 266 7.60 8.57 -15.94
N ILE A 267 6.43 8.89 -16.47
CA ILE A 267 5.50 9.88 -15.92
C ILE A 267 4.14 9.21 -15.79
N GLY A 268 3.47 9.41 -14.66
CA GLY A 268 2.10 8.98 -14.43
C GLY A 268 1.21 10.17 -14.07
N ILE A 269 -0.05 10.08 -14.44
CA ILE A 269 -1.12 10.97 -13.96
C ILE A 269 -2.24 10.13 -13.38
N PHE A 270 -2.91 10.64 -12.36
CA PHE A 270 -4.01 9.93 -11.74
C PHE A 270 -5.16 10.87 -11.40
N GLU A 271 -6.32 10.27 -11.27
CA GLU A 271 -7.54 10.86 -10.71
C GLU A 271 -8.23 9.80 -9.84
N SER A 272 -8.82 10.24 -8.75
CA SER A 272 -9.59 9.39 -7.86
C SER A 272 -10.82 10.13 -7.37
N ILE A 273 -11.95 9.44 -7.29
CA ILE A 273 -13.20 9.97 -6.72
C ILE A 273 -13.66 9.02 -5.62
N VAL A 274 -14.03 9.59 -4.47
CA VAL A 274 -14.60 8.88 -3.31
C VAL A 274 -16.00 9.39 -3.06
N TRP A 275 -16.96 8.46 -2.96
CA TRP A 275 -18.36 8.77 -2.67
C TRP A 275 -18.96 7.81 -1.64
N GLU A 276 -19.94 8.30 -0.90
CA GLU A 276 -20.66 7.49 0.08
C GLU A 276 -21.73 6.60 -0.55
N ASN A 277 -22.08 5.52 0.15
CA ASN A 277 -23.11 4.58 -0.30
C ASN A 277 -24.50 5.20 -0.41
N ASN A 278 -24.86 6.03 0.57
CA ASN A 278 -26.22 6.58 0.68
C ASN A 278 -26.20 8.08 0.40
N ARG A 279 -26.18 8.48 -0.88
CA ARG A 279 -26.24 9.91 -1.27
C ARG A 279 -27.61 10.51 -1.03
N THR A 280 -28.67 9.76 -1.35
CA THR A 280 -30.07 10.09 -1.07
C THR A 280 -30.82 8.79 -0.77
N PRO A 281 -32.07 8.85 -0.21
CA PRO A 281 -32.88 7.66 0.00
C PRO A 281 -33.13 6.83 -1.27
N GLU A 282 -33.05 7.47 -2.45
CA GLU A 282 -33.30 6.82 -3.74
C GLU A 282 -31.99 6.38 -4.44
N ILE A 283 -30.84 6.92 -4.04
CA ILE A 283 -29.54 6.63 -4.67
C ILE A 283 -28.63 5.98 -3.63
N SER A 284 -28.52 4.66 -3.70
CA SER A 284 -27.61 3.88 -2.87
C SER A 284 -26.76 2.94 -3.72
N GLY A 285 -25.59 2.60 -3.24
CA GLY A 285 -24.69 1.66 -3.88
C GLY A 285 -23.62 2.29 -4.78
N PHE A 286 -23.02 1.44 -5.57
CA PHE A 286 -21.99 1.84 -6.53
C PHE A 286 -22.61 2.58 -7.71
N ASP A 287 -22.13 3.80 -8.00
CA ASP A 287 -22.62 4.59 -9.13
C ASP A 287 -21.95 4.12 -10.44
N ILE A 288 -22.76 3.63 -11.38
CA ILE A 288 -22.31 3.13 -12.68
C ILE A 288 -21.59 4.22 -13.50
N ALA A 289 -21.93 5.51 -13.30
CA ALA A 289 -21.25 6.60 -14.00
C ALA A 289 -19.74 6.62 -13.73
N TYR A 290 -19.31 6.17 -12.56
CA TYR A 290 -17.91 6.06 -12.19
C TYR A 290 -17.22 4.76 -12.63
N LEU A 291 -17.91 3.86 -13.33
CA LEU A 291 -17.28 2.74 -14.07
C LEU A 291 -16.65 3.18 -15.39
N ASN A 292 -16.85 4.42 -15.82
CA ASN A 292 -16.26 4.94 -17.02
C ASN A 292 -14.71 4.77 -16.97
N PRO A 293 -14.11 4.00 -17.89
CA PRO A 293 -12.67 3.72 -17.85
C PRO A 293 -11.80 4.88 -18.38
N ILE A 294 -12.35 6.04 -18.64
CA ILE A 294 -11.64 7.20 -19.15
C ILE A 294 -11.15 8.04 -17.98
N ILE A 295 -9.88 8.46 -18.03
CA ILE A 295 -9.31 9.39 -17.04
C ILE A 295 -10.06 10.75 -17.08
N PHE A 296 -10.05 11.51 -15.99
CA PHE A 296 -10.76 12.77 -15.77
C PHE A 296 -12.28 12.59 -15.58
N LEU A 297 -12.62 11.94 -14.47
CA LEU A 297 -14.02 11.76 -14.01
C LEU A 297 -14.65 13.04 -13.42
N ARG A 298 -13.87 14.09 -13.16
CA ARG A 298 -14.34 15.35 -12.60
C ARG A 298 -15.51 15.98 -13.38
N PRO A 299 -15.53 15.96 -14.75
CA PRO A 299 -16.71 16.39 -15.50
C PRO A 299 -17.95 15.54 -15.25
N ILE A 300 -17.80 14.25 -14.93
CA ILE A 300 -18.91 13.34 -14.60
C ILE A 300 -19.48 13.73 -13.24
N GLU A 301 -18.64 13.88 -12.22
CA GLU A 301 -19.01 14.35 -10.89
C GLU A 301 -19.79 15.67 -10.96
N PHE A 302 -19.26 16.64 -11.71
CA PHE A 302 -19.93 17.92 -11.92
C PHE A 302 -21.30 17.76 -12.60
N SER A 303 -21.44 16.85 -13.57
CA SER A 303 -22.72 16.59 -14.25
C SER A 303 -23.75 15.92 -13.36
N LEU A 304 -23.32 15.18 -12.34
CA LEU A 304 -24.17 14.56 -11.35
C LEU A 304 -24.61 15.54 -10.24
N ASN A 305 -24.09 16.80 -10.26
CA ASN A 305 -24.26 17.79 -9.21
C ASN A 305 -23.92 17.22 -7.83
N SER A 306 -22.90 16.37 -7.80
CA SER A 306 -22.42 15.69 -6.60
C SER A 306 -21.28 16.48 -5.96
N SER A 307 -21.17 16.38 -4.65
CA SER A 307 -20.07 16.95 -3.87
C SER A 307 -19.09 15.87 -3.43
N ASP A 308 -18.80 14.91 -4.31
CA ASP A 308 -17.92 13.80 -4.02
C ASP A 308 -16.46 14.28 -3.87
N ASN A 309 -15.68 13.55 -3.10
CA ASN A 309 -14.29 13.91 -2.85
C ASN A 309 -13.39 13.47 -4.02
N ALA A 310 -12.85 14.43 -4.77
CA ALA A 310 -12.04 14.20 -5.96
C ALA A 310 -10.58 14.60 -5.74
N LEU A 311 -9.67 13.67 -5.95
CA LEU A 311 -8.23 13.87 -5.90
C LEU A 311 -7.61 13.66 -7.28
N MET A 312 -6.61 14.47 -7.63
CA MET A 312 -5.84 14.28 -8.86
C MET A 312 -4.37 14.58 -8.64
N GLY A 313 -3.53 14.18 -9.58
CA GLY A 313 -2.12 14.50 -9.50
C GLY A 313 -1.25 13.71 -10.45
N ALA A 314 0.04 13.66 -10.14
CA ALA A 314 1.03 13.04 -10.98
C ALA A 314 2.11 12.34 -10.17
N ASN A 315 2.79 11.39 -10.81
CA ASN A 315 4.02 10.81 -10.32
C ASN A 315 5.06 10.74 -11.43
N PHE A 316 6.32 10.66 -11.04
CA PHE A 316 7.40 10.42 -11.99
C PHE A 316 8.46 9.50 -11.37
N LYS A 317 9.21 8.84 -12.27
CA LYS A 317 10.46 8.17 -11.96
C LYS A 317 11.46 8.48 -13.05
N PHE A 318 12.65 8.94 -12.64
CA PHE A 318 13.76 9.23 -13.54
C PHE A 318 14.99 8.39 -13.16
N LYS A 319 15.39 7.47 -14.03
CA LYS A 319 16.62 6.68 -13.88
C LYS A 319 17.82 7.56 -14.19
N THR A 320 18.49 8.07 -13.16
CA THR A 320 19.68 8.93 -13.32
C THR A 320 20.85 8.12 -13.88
N THR A 321 20.98 6.87 -13.44
CA THR A 321 21.92 5.88 -13.96
C THR A 321 21.28 4.48 -13.95
N GLU A 322 21.97 3.44 -14.40
CA GLU A 322 21.53 2.05 -14.23
C GLU A 322 21.41 1.63 -12.75
N LYS A 323 22.09 2.33 -11.86
CA LYS A 323 22.13 2.02 -10.43
C LYS A 323 21.41 3.04 -9.55
N SER A 324 20.78 4.06 -10.13
CA SER A 324 20.12 5.10 -9.34
C SER A 324 18.92 5.68 -10.06
N ASN A 325 17.94 6.07 -9.26
CA ASN A 325 16.78 6.80 -9.73
C ASN A 325 16.33 7.83 -8.69
N ILE A 326 15.60 8.83 -9.19
CA ILE A 326 14.80 9.75 -8.40
C ILE A 326 13.33 9.53 -8.78
N TYR A 327 12.44 9.72 -7.83
CA TYR A 327 11.01 9.58 -8.01
C TYR A 327 10.26 10.62 -7.19
N GLY A 328 9.04 10.88 -7.57
CA GLY A 328 8.19 11.80 -6.82
C GLY A 328 6.73 11.64 -7.14
N GLN A 329 5.89 12.20 -6.27
CA GLN A 329 4.44 12.28 -6.40
C GLN A 329 3.98 13.68 -6.02
N PHE A 330 2.92 14.12 -6.66
CA PHE A 330 2.17 15.31 -6.29
C PHE A 330 0.68 14.98 -6.32
N VAL A 331 -0.01 15.31 -5.24
CA VAL A 331 -1.46 15.12 -5.09
C VAL A 331 -2.10 16.46 -4.81
N LEU A 332 -3.15 16.74 -5.52
CA LEU A 332 -4.03 17.88 -5.34
C LEU A 332 -5.41 17.37 -4.96
N ASP A 333 -5.89 17.74 -3.79
CA ASP A 333 -7.23 17.43 -3.28
C ASP A 333 -8.18 18.59 -3.62
N GLU A 334 -7.88 19.79 -3.13
CA GLU A 334 -8.57 21.03 -3.49
C GLU A 334 -7.56 22.16 -3.73
N PHE A 335 -7.93 23.12 -4.56
CA PHE A 335 -7.08 24.25 -4.86
C PHE A 335 -7.86 25.47 -5.28
N SER A 336 -7.56 26.62 -4.65
CA SER A 336 -8.11 27.92 -5.00
C SER A 336 -7.01 28.86 -5.46
N ALA A 337 -6.89 29.06 -6.77
CA ALA A 337 -5.89 29.96 -7.34
C ALA A 337 -5.96 31.41 -6.83
N PRO A 338 -7.15 32.03 -6.62
CA PRO A 338 -7.24 33.37 -6.02
C PRO A 338 -6.64 33.47 -4.62
N SER A 339 -6.62 32.38 -3.86
CA SER A 339 -6.12 32.33 -2.48
C SER A 339 -4.61 32.07 -2.36
N LEU A 340 -3.85 32.12 -3.45
CA LEU A 340 -2.37 32.04 -3.44
C LEU A 340 -1.69 33.31 -2.89
N ASN A 341 -2.41 34.41 -2.73
CA ASN A 341 -1.86 35.72 -2.38
C ASN A 341 -1.46 35.86 -0.89
N GLY A 342 -0.99 34.79 -0.25
CA GLY A 342 -0.27 34.89 1.04
C GLY A 342 -1.12 34.72 2.30
N GLU A 343 -2.39 34.35 2.19
CA GLU A 343 -3.29 34.25 3.35
C GLU A 343 -3.42 32.83 3.93
N ASN A 344 -2.61 31.86 3.49
CA ASN A 344 -2.63 30.47 3.96
C ASN A 344 -4.06 29.90 4.04
N PHE A 345 -4.78 29.94 2.92
CA PHE A 345 -6.15 29.44 2.82
C PHE A 345 -6.21 27.93 3.07
N TRP A 346 -7.18 27.48 3.87
CA TRP A 346 -7.34 26.08 4.26
C TRP A 346 -7.57 25.13 3.06
N GLY A 347 -8.34 25.58 2.06
CA GLY A 347 -8.73 24.80 0.89
C GLY A 347 -7.60 24.60 -0.12
N ASN A 348 -6.39 25.13 0.09
CA ASN A 348 -5.22 24.76 -0.70
C ASN A 348 -4.61 23.46 -0.15
N LYS A 349 -5.27 22.33 -0.45
CA LYS A 349 -4.97 20.99 0.03
C LYS A 349 -4.11 20.23 -0.98
N TYR A 350 -2.86 19.97 -0.63
CA TYR A 350 -1.94 19.21 -1.48
C TYR A 350 -0.90 18.45 -0.66
N SER A 351 -0.36 17.41 -1.29
CA SER A 351 0.73 16.60 -0.76
C SER A 351 1.77 16.33 -1.84
N TYR A 352 3.03 16.11 -1.42
CA TYR A 352 4.06 15.66 -2.34
C TYR A 352 5.00 14.65 -1.67
N GLN A 353 5.65 13.86 -2.51
CA GLN A 353 6.75 12.98 -2.18
C GLN A 353 7.90 13.26 -3.14
N LEU A 354 9.13 13.25 -2.61
CA LEU A 354 10.36 13.26 -3.40
C LEU A 354 11.35 12.29 -2.78
N GLY A 355 11.90 11.40 -3.57
CA GLY A 355 12.86 10.42 -3.08
C GLY A 355 13.85 9.98 -4.14
N GLY A 356 14.84 9.20 -3.69
CA GLY A 356 15.84 8.60 -4.55
C GLY A 356 16.37 7.29 -3.99
N LYS A 357 16.77 6.40 -4.90
CA LYS A 357 17.38 5.11 -4.59
C LYS A 357 18.71 4.98 -5.30
N TYR A 358 19.70 4.45 -4.59
CA TYR A 358 21.00 4.10 -5.15
C TYR A 358 21.30 2.63 -4.85
N TYR A 359 21.42 1.85 -5.89
CA TYR A 359 21.67 0.40 -5.85
C TYR A 359 23.15 0.10 -6.07
N ASN A 360 23.66 -0.92 -5.39
CA ASN A 360 25.07 -1.31 -5.43
C ASN A 360 26.00 -0.11 -5.14
N VAL A 361 25.70 0.58 -4.05
CA VAL A 361 26.40 1.81 -3.60
C VAL A 361 27.90 1.55 -3.50
N PHE A 362 28.72 2.46 -4.03
CA PHE A 362 30.18 2.35 -4.10
C PHE A 362 30.71 1.05 -4.73
N GLY A 363 29.92 0.38 -5.57
CA GLY A 363 30.28 -0.91 -6.17
C GLY A 363 30.08 -2.12 -5.27
N VAL A 364 29.56 -1.94 -4.05
CA VAL A 364 29.21 -3.05 -3.15
C VAL A 364 27.89 -3.67 -3.60
N ASN A 365 27.95 -4.91 -4.05
CA ASN A 365 26.77 -5.62 -4.53
C ASN A 365 25.71 -5.75 -3.44
N ASN A 366 24.45 -5.51 -3.81
CA ASN A 366 23.28 -5.58 -2.92
C ASN A 366 23.32 -4.60 -1.73
N LEU A 367 24.17 -3.57 -1.76
CA LEU A 367 24.08 -2.43 -0.85
C LEU A 367 23.19 -1.37 -1.50
N ILE A 368 22.06 -1.07 -0.87
CA ILE A 368 21.04 -0.15 -1.38
C ILE A 368 20.83 0.95 -0.36
N VAL A 369 20.73 2.19 -0.83
CA VAL A 369 20.40 3.37 -0.02
C VAL A 369 19.17 4.03 -0.62
N GLN A 370 18.24 4.45 0.23
CA GLN A 370 17.04 5.20 -0.15
C GLN A 370 16.89 6.41 0.78
N LEU A 371 16.59 7.55 0.19
CA LEU A 371 16.18 8.77 0.91
C LEU A 371 14.83 9.21 0.36
N GLU A 372 13.91 9.59 1.25
CA GLU A 372 12.57 10.01 0.88
C GLU A 372 12.09 11.14 1.78
N ASN A 373 11.45 12.14 1.20
CA ASN A 373 10.71 13.18 1.90
C ASN A 373 9.25 13.14 1.50
N ASN A 374 8.38 13.12 2.49
CA ASN A 374 6.92 13.13 2.36
C ASN A 374 6.35 14.35 3.07
N PHE A 375 5.45 15.06 2.41
CA PHE A 375 4.84 16.28 2.91
C PHE A 375 3.35 16.29 2.60
N SER A 376 2.55 16.73 3.57
CA SER A 376 1.12 16.94 3.37
C SER A 376 0.67 18.18 4.13
N ARG A 377 -0.06 19.07 3.44
CA ARG A 377 -0.68 20.25 4.07
C ARG A 377 -1.83 19.84 4.99
N PRO A 378 -2.19 20.69 5.97
CA PRO A 378 -3.40 20.50 6.77
C PRO A 378 -4.64 20.30 5.89
N TYR A 379 -5.54 19.44 6.35
CA TYR A 379 -6.83 19.10 5.74
C TYR A 379 -6.77 18.31 4.42
N THR A 380 -5.60 18.08 3.84
CA THR A 380 -5.47 17.17 2.67
C THR A 380 -6.02 15.80 3.03
N TYR A 381 -6.75 15.16 2.10
CA TYR A 381 -7.44 13.87 2.28
C TYR A 381 -8.69 13.91 3.18
N SER A 382 -8.98 15.01 3.86
CA SER A 382 -10.22 15.19 4.61
C SER A 382 -11.31 15.83 3.74
N HIS A 383 -12.57 15.61 4.10
CA HIS A 383 -13.72 16.18 3.39
C HIS A 383 -14.69 16.82 4.39
N PHE A 384 -15.59 17.72 3.92
CA PHE A 384 -16.60 18.31 4.80
C PHE A 384 -17.60 17.24 5.29
N ASN A 385 -17.95 16.29 4.42
CA ASN A 385 -18.60 15.07 4.82
C ASN A 385 -17.51 14.05 5.20
N SER A 386 -17.35 13.78 6.49
CA SER A 386 -16.30 12.91 7.00
C SER A 386 -16.37 11.48 6.46
N SER A 387 -17.54 11.01 5.97
CA SER A 387 -17.66 9.70 5.33
C SER A 387 -16.92 9.61 4.00
N GLN A 388 -16.74 10.75 3.31
CA GLN A 388 -16.05 10.83 2.01
C GLN A 388 -14.56 11.12 2.13
N ASN A 389 -13.97 11.02 3.33
CA ASN A 389 -12.52 11.13 3.52
C ASN A 389 -11.76 10.04 2.73
N TYR A 390 -10.46 10.28 2.49
CA TYR A 390 -9.56 9.34 1.81
C TYR A 390 -9.00 8.27 2.77
N GLY A 391 -9.90 7.50 3.38
CA GLY A 391 -9.58 6.51 4.41
C GLY A 391 -10.44 5.24 4.32
N HIS A 392 -9.97 4.18 5.00
CA HIS A 392 -10.61 2.88 5.12
C HIS A 392 -10.27 2.27 6.48
N TYR A 393 -11.27 1.79 7.25
CA TYR A 393 -11.07 1.19 8.58
C TYR A 393 -10.26 2.11 9.53
N TYR A 394 -10.59 3.40 9.64
CA TYR A 394 -9.82 4.40 10.40
C TYR A 394 -8.34 4.47 10.03
N GLN A 395 -7.98 4.09 8.82
CA GLN A 395 -6.63 4.13 8.31
C GLN A 395 -6.59 4.92 7.00
N SER A 396 -5.61 5.80 6.86
CA SER A 396 -5.44 6.58 5.62
C SER A 396 -5.13 5.65 4.44
N LEU A 397 -5.73 5.92 3.28
CA LEU A 397 -5.39 5.24 2.02
C LEU A 397 -4.07 5.77 1.42
N ALA A 398 -3.60 6.93 1.85
CA ALA A 398 -2.31 7.50 1.46
C ALA A 398 -1.26 7.28 2.56
N HIS A 399 -0.76 8.32 3.18
CA HIS A 399 0.27 8.25 4.21
C HIS A 399 -0.35 7.91 5.59
N PRO A 400 0.30 7.07 6.43
CA PRO A 400 -0.25 6.67 7.74
C PRO A 400 -0.54 7.84 8.68
N LEU A 401 0.20 8.93 8.59
CA LEU A 401 -0.02 10.14 9.40
C LEU A 401 -1.19 11.02 8.94
N GLY A 402 -1.90 10.66 7.85
CA GLY A 402 -2.96 11.50 7.28
C GLY A 402 -2.40 12.77 6.62
N ALA A 403 -2.53 13.93 7.28
CA ALA A 403 -2.11 15.22 6.76
C ALA A 403 -1.36 16.07 7.80
N ASN A 404 -1.05 17.33 7.49
CA ASN A 404 -0.37 18.29 8.39
C ASN A 404 0.99 17.79 8.91
N PHE A 405 1.84 17.22 8.04
CA PHE A 405 3.13 16.66 8.42
C PHE A 405 4.22 16.91 7.38
N ASN A 406 5.48 16.73 7.83
CA ASN A 406 6.67 16.55 7.02
C ASN A 406 7.48 15.39 7.60
N GLU A 407 7.82 14.42 6.76
CA GLU A 407 8.57 13.21 7.10
C GLU A 407 9.82 13.11 6.23
N ILE A 408 10.94 12.74 6.84
CA ILE A 408 12.18 12.38 6.13
C ILE A 408 12.54 10.96 6.56
N ILE A 409 12.77 10.08 5.59
CA ILE A 409 13.11 8.68 5.81
C ILE A 409 14.43 8.37 5.11
N PHE A 410 15.30 7.68 5.82
CA PHE A 410 16.55 7.14 5.28
C PHE A 410 16.59 5.63 5.52
N PHE A 411 16.87 4.87 4.46
CA PHE A 411 17.07 3.43 4.51
C PHE A 411 18.44 3.03 3.99
N THR A 412 18.99 1.99 4.60
CA THR A 412 20.11 1.22 4.04
C THR A 412 19.79 -0.26 4.14
N ASP A 413 19.82 -0.95 3.02
CA ASP A 413 19.62 -2.39 2.92
C ASP A 413 20.88 -3.03 2.39
N TYR A 414 21.35 -4.10 3.01
CA TYR A 414 22.50 -4.86 2.58
C TYR A 414 22.25 -6.37 2.64
N ARG A 415 22.55 -7.08 1.55
CA ARG A 415 22.46 -8.54 1.49
C ARG A 415 23.79 -9.14 1.11
N PHE A 416 24.29 -10.02 1.97
CA PHE A 416 25.48 -10.81 1.71
C PHE A 416 25.20 -12.29 1.96
N LYS A 417 25.15 -13.07 0.88
CA LYS A 417 24.76 -14.48 0.92
C LYS A 417 23.36 -14.64 1.54
N LYS A 418 23.28 -15.27 2.73
CA LYS A 418 22.06 -15.47 3.51
C LYS A 418 21.83 -14.42 4.60
N TRP A 419 22.77 -13.50 4.79
CA TRP A 419 22.65 -12.42 5.77
C TRP A 419 22.06 -11.17 5.15
N GLU A 420 21.15 -10.55 5.87
CA GLU A 420 20.57 -9.27 5.50
C GLU A 420 20.70 -8.31 6.67
N ALA A 421 21.02 -7.06 6.39
CA ALA A 421 21.03 -5.98 7.36
C ALA A 421 20.18 -4.83 6.83
N HIS A 422 19.37 -4.26 7.69
CA HIS A 422 18.48 -3.14 7.37
C HIS A 422 18.60 -2.07 8.45
N LEU A 423 18.81 -0.84 8.02
CA LEU A 423 18.79 0.37 8.85
C LEU A 423 17.67 1.28 8.34
N GLU A 424 16.83 1.73 9.25
CA GLU A 424 15.76 2.68 9.03
C GLU A 424 15.92 3.85 10.01
N ILE A 425 15.95 5.06 9.49
CA ILE A 425 15.99 6.31 10.27
C ILE A 425 14.89 7.21 9.75
N LEU A 426 14.02 7.66 10.66
CA LEU A 426 12.85 8.43 10.30
C LEU A 426 12.72 9.63 11.25
N PHE A 427 12.49 10.80 10.66
CA PHE A 427 12.20 12.05 11.34
C PHE A 427 10.88 12.61 10.84
N VAL A 428 9.96 12.83 11.77
CA VAL A 428 8.64 13.40 11.44
C VAL A 428 8.39 14.64 12.29
N LYS A 429 7.78 15.63 11.67
CA LYS A 429 7.16 16.77 12.33
C LYS A 429 5.71 16.86 11.87
N TYR A 430 4.75 16.89 12.79
CA TYR A 430 3.34 16.98 12.47
C TYR A 430 2.57 17.79 13.53
N GLY A 431 1.40 18.30 13.14
CA GLY A 431 0.48 18.96 14.06
C GLY A 431 -0.66 18.01 14.41
N GLY A 432 -0.60 17.42 15.59
CA GLY A 432 -1.60 16.48 16.07
C GLY A 432 -2.80 17.14 16.74
N LYS A 433 -3.75 16.32 17.21
CA LYS A 433 -4.93 16.74 17.94
C LYS A 433 -4.56 17.28 19.32
N ILE A 434 -5.16 18.42 19.71
CA ILE A 434 -5.08 18.93 21.08
C ILE A 434 -6.03 18.13 21.96
N LYS A 435 -5.56 17.73 23.15
CA LYS A 435 -6.35 16.92 24.08
C LYS A 435 -7.61 17.69 24.53
N ASN A 436 -8.77 17.04 24.46
CA ASN A 436 -10.07 17.60 24.81
C ASN A 436 -10.52 18.81 23.95
N ASP A 437 -9.90 19.03 22.80
CA ASP A 437 -10.32 20.04 21.83
C ASP A 437 -11.05 19.35 20.66
N PRO A 438 -12.30 19.72 20.35
CA PRO A 438 -13.04 19.17 19.21
C PRO A 438 -12.60 19.75 17.87
N THR A 439 -11.75 20.78 17.86
CA THR A 439 -11.29 21.48 16.66
C THR A 439 -10.43 20.58 15.79
N SER A 440 -10.69 20.57 14.50
CA SER A 440 -9.83 19.91 13.52
C SER A 440 -8.64 20.82 13.15
N TYR A 441 -7.43 20.37 13.40
CA TYR A 441 -6.19 21.05 13.00
C TYR A 441 -5.62 20.48 11.70
N GLY A 442 -6.40 19.63 11.01
CA GLY A 442 -6.12 19.15 9.67
C GLY A 442 -5.09 18.01 9.58
N ASN A 443 -4.79 17.32 10.69
CA ASN A 443 -3.98 16.10 10.68
C ASN A 443 -4.87 14.85 10.56
N ASP A 444 -5.91 14.78 11.38
CA ASP A 444 -6.86 13.67 11.40
C ASP A 444 -7.83 13.80 10.22
N ILE A 445 -7.65 12.99 9.20
CA ILE A 445 -8.47 13.01 7.98
C ILE A 445 -9.90 12.51 8.21
N PHE A 446 -10.19 11.86 9.35
CA PHE A 446 -11.52 11.37 9.72
C PHE A 446 -12.38 12.43 10.39
N MET A 447 -11.81 13.58 10.73
CA MET A 447 -12.56 14.76 11.16
C MET A 447 -13.01 15.59 9.96
N SER A 448 -14.21 16.17 10.05
CA SER A 448 -14.69 17.11 9.04
C SER A 448 -13.73 18.29 8.91
N ASN A 449 -13.43 18.72 7.69
CA ASN A 449 -12.68 19.95 7.47
C ASN A 449 -13.50 21.21 7.79
N SER A 450 -14.81 21.07 8.03
CA SER A 450 -15.68 22.15 8.53
C SER A 450 -15.43 22.49 10.00
N ASP A 451 -14.82 21.58 10.78
CA ASP A 451 -14.48 21.77 12.19
C ASP A 451 -13.17 22.56 12.38
N ARG A 452 -12.66 23.20 11.32
CA ARG A 452 -11.44 24.02 11.34
C ARG A 452 -11.62 25.31 12.13
N PRO A 453 -10.53 25.86 12.71
CA PRO A 453 -10.63 27.08 13.52
C PRO A 453 -10.85 28.33 12.65
N SER A 454 -10.43 28.34 11.39
CA SER A 454 -10.52 29.50 10.50
C SER A 454 -10.32 29.09 9.04
N ASP A 455 -10.73 29.95 8.10
CA ASP A 455 -10.51 29.75 6.66
C ASP A 455 -9.11 30.19 6.21
N TYR A 456 -8.51 31.11 6.92
CA TYR A 456 -7.21 31.72 6.60
C TYR A 456 -6.25 31.60 7.77
N GLY A 457 -4.96 31.81 7.51
CA GLY A 457 -3.92 31.70 8.52
C GLY A 457 -3.60 30.26 8.91
N ILE A 458 -3.91 29.29 8.06
CA ILE A 458 -3.64 27.88 8.32
C ILE A 458 -2.15 27.59 8.12
N GLU A 459 -1.47 27.35 9.23
CA GLU A 459 -0.05 27.04 9.24
C GLU A 459 0.23 25.55 9.32
N MET A 460 1.42 25.17 8.83
CA MET A 460 1.92 23.79 9.00
C MET A 460 2.19 23.50 10.48
N TYR A 461 1.81 22.29 10.87
CA TYR A 461 2.01 21.76 12.23
C TYR A 461 1.16 22.44 13.30
N GLN A 462 0.08 23.15 12.92
CA GLN A 462 -0.91 23.65 13.87
C GLN A 462 -1.54 22.52 14.68
N GLY A 463 -2.05 22.82 15.89
CA GLY A 463 -2.49 21.84 16.87
C GLY A 463 -1.36 21.45 17.82
N ASN A 464 -1.35 20.22 18.32
CA ASN A 464 -0.29 19.68 19.19
C ASN A 464 0.97 19.39 18.38
N LEU A 465 1.97 20.27 18.48
CA LEU A 465 3.21 20.14 17.73
C LEU A 465 3.99 18.90 18.18
N SER A 466 4.05 17.93 17.31
CA SER A 466 4.70 16.64 17.58
C SER A 466 5.93 16.42 16.71
N LYS A 467 6.99 15.90 17.31
CA LYS A 467 8.23 15.50 16.65
C LYS A 467 8.53 14.04 17.00
N LEU A 468 8.58 13.21 15.97
CA LEU A 468 8.90 11.79 16.11
C LEU A 468 10.28 11.52 15.51
N ASN A 469 11.08 10.78 16.26
CA ASN A 469 12.32 10.17 15.80
C ASN A 469 12.19 8.65 15.97
N TYR A 470 12.36 7.90 14.89
CA TYR A 470 12.30 6.45 14.88
C TYR A 470 13.55 5.89 14.18
N ASN A 471 14.26 5.02 14.89
CA ASN A 471 15.45 4.36 14.38
C ASN A 471 15.30 2.86 14.60
N LYS A 472 15.52 2.08 13.55
CA LYS A 472 15.45 0.62 13.60
C LYS A 472 16.66 0.02 12.91
N PHE A 473 17.33 -0.88 13.58
CA PHE A 473 18.36 -1.70 13.01
C PHE A 473 17.99 -3.17 13.09
N THR A 474 18.02 -3.85 11.96
CA THR A 474 17.62 -5.25 11.83
C THR A 474 18.74 -6.05 11.19
N VAL A 475 19.01 -7.23 11.75
CA VAL A 475 19.84 -8.25 11.14
C VAL A 475 19.03 -9.52 10.99
N SER A 476 19.07 -10.14 9.83
CA SER A 476 18.38 -11.38 9.57
C SER A 476 19.22 -12.41 8.83
N TYR A 477 18.91 -13.67 9.05
CA TYR A 477 19.50 -14.82 8.36
C TYR A 477 18.43 -15.56 7.59
N LEU A 478 18.56 -15.57 6.26
CA LEU A 478 17.61 -16.21 5.34
C LEU A 478 17.80 -17.72 5.36
N ILE A 479 16.83 -18.42 5.93
CA ILE A 479 16.81 -19.88 6.00
C ILE A 479 16.37 -20.44 4.64
N ASN A 480 15.16 -20.07 4.20
CA ASN A 480 14.57 -20.54 2.96
C ASN A 480 14.20 -19.36 2.03
N PRO A 481 14.90 -19.19 0.89
CA PRO A 481 14.61 -18.09 -0.04
C PRO A 481 13.23 -18.17 -0.70
N ARG A 482 12.66 -19.39 -0.87
CA ARG A 482 11.35 -19.58 -1.53
C ARG A 482 10.21 -19.03 -0.69
N THR A 483 10.22 -19.29 0.61
CA THR A 483 9.20 -18.87 1.57
C THR A 483 9.58 -17.58 2.31
N ASN A 484 10.76 -17.02 2.02
CA ASN A 484 11.37 -15.92 2.78
C ASN A 484 11.44 -16.20 4.29
N LEU A 485 11.59 -17.49 4.66
CA LEU A 485 11.72 -17.87 6.06
C LEU A 485 13.09 -17.40 6.58
N LYS A 486 13.07 -16.59 7.63
CA LYS A 486 14.28 -16.00 8.22
C LYS A 486 14.22 -15.92 9.74
N LEU A 487 15.37 -16.00 10.35
CA LEU A 487 15.61 -15.55 11.72
C LEU A 487 15.95 -14.08 11.68
N GLU A 488 15.36 -13.30 12.55
CA GLU A 488 15.55 -11.85 12.60
C GLU A 488 15.74 -11.38 14.02
N THR A 489 16.60 -10.38 14.19
CA THR A 489 16.69 -9.59 15.42
C THR A 489 16.67 -8.12 15.05
N SER A 490 15.92 -7.32 15.83
CA SER A 490 15.81 -5.88 15.62
C SER A 490 15.92 -5.12 16.92
N ILE A 491 16.54 -3.96 16.84
CA ILE A 491 16.59 -2.98 17.92
C ILE A 491 15.88 -1.72 17.40
N ILE A 492 14.92 -1.24 18.16
CA ILE A 492 14.16 -0.04 17.82
C ILE A 492 14.32 0.99 18.94
N HIS A 493 14.64 2.21 18.50
CA HIS A 493 14.64 3.40 19.33
C HIS A 493 13.64 4.40 18.75
N ARG A 494 12.55 4.65 19.48
CA ARG A 494 11.50 5.60 19.11
C ARG A 494 11.35 6.65 20.19
N THR A 495 11.28 7.92 19.80
CA THR A 495 11.01 9.03 20.73
C THR A 495 9.99 9.97 20.10
N LEU A 496 8.84 10.11 20.73
CA LEU A 496 7.86 11.14 20.44
C LEU A 496 8.04 12.29 21.43
N LYS A 497 8.18 13.50 20.92
CA LYS A 497 8.17 14.74 21.72
C LYS A 497 7.04 15.62 21.23
N ASP A 498 6.15 16.00 22.13
CA ASP A 498 5.04 16.87 21.86
C ASP A 498 4.86 17.90 23.00
N ASP A 499 3.76 18.68 22.98
CA ASP A 499 3.46 19.70 23.99
C ASP A 499 3.15 19.10 25.37
N TYR A 500 2.88 17.79 25.46
CA TYR A 500 2.59 17.08 26.71
C TYR A 500 3.83 16.41 27.32
N GLY A 501 4.92 16.25 26.57
CA GLY A 501 6.14 15.66 27.09
C GLY A 501 7.03 14.95 26.07
N ILE A 502 7.90 14.10 26.61
CA ILE A 502 8.81 13.25 25.83
C ILE A 502 8.48 11.80 26.17
N PHE A 503 8.16 11.01 25.15
CA PHE A 503 7.71 9.64 25.26
C PHE A 503 8.67 8.70 24.50
N PRO A 504 9.73 8.22 25.17
CA PRO A 504 10.61 7.22 24.57
C PRO A 504 9.93 5.85 24.57
N THR A 505 10.21 5.05 23.55
CA THR A 505 9.80 3.65 23.47
C THR A 505 10.92 2.87 22.81
N ASN A 506 11.71 2.16 23.61
CA ASN A 506 12.84 1.38 23.14
C ASN A 506 12.53 -0.11 23.29
N PHE A 507 12.77 -0.90 22.28
CA PHE A 507 12.55 -2.32 22.38
C PHE A 507 13.46 -3.14 21.47
N ILE A 508 13.71 -4.35 21.88
CA ILE A 508 14.44 -5.36 21.13
C ILE A 508 13.54 -6.56 20.93
N PHE A 509 13.62 -7.18 19.75
CA PHE A 509 12.92 -8.44 19.52
C PHE A 509 13.72 -9.43 18.68
N PHE A 510 13.34 -10.71 18.81
CA PHE A 510 13.77 -11.83 18.00
C PHE A 510 12.56 -12.43 17.31
N ALA A 511 12.73 -12.84 16.07
CA ALA A 511 11.64 -13.41 15.29
C ALA A 511 12.10 -14.58 14.42
N LEU A 512 11.21 -15.57 14.26
CA LEU A 512 11.22 -16.50 13.15
C LEU A 512 10.03 -16.12 12.27
N LYS A 513 10.28 -15.58 11.09
CA LYS A 513 9.22 -15.11 10.20
C LYS A 513 9.41 -15.54 8.76
N SER A 514 8.31 -15.74 8.08
CA SER A 514 8.24 -15.92 6.64
C SER A 514 7.72 -14.66 5.94
N ASP A 515 7.46 -14.75 4.64
CA ASP A 515 6.98 -13.63 3.86
C ASP A 515 5.62 -13.14 4.34
N LEU A 516 5.54 -11.85 4.61
CA LEU A 516 4.34 -11.14 5.01
C LEU A 516 4.18 -9.90 4.12
N PHE A 517 3.10 -9.16 4.33
CA PHE A 517 2.91 -7.83 3.77
C PHE A 517 3.68 -6.78 4.59
N ASN A 518 3.82 -5.55 4.05
CA ASN A 518 4.42 -4.43 4.77
C ASN A 518 3.58 -4.07 6.00
N ARG A 519 4.26 -3.80 7.11
CA ARG A 519 3.64 -3.29 8.35
C ARG A 519 4.30 -1.97 8.70
N TYR A 520 3.51 -0.93 8.77
CA TYR A 520 3.97 0.43 9.08
C TYR A 520 3.69 0.71 10.57
N TYR A 521 4.67 0.40 11.43
CA TYR A 521 4.65 0.66 12.87
C TYR A 521 5.64 1.76 13.27
N ASP A 522 6.10 2.50 12.30
CA ASP A 522 7.17 3.49 12.35
C ASP A 522 6.66 4.95 12.45
N TYR A 523 5.44 5.13 12.94
CA TYR A 523 4.83 6.45 13.10
C TYR A 523 4.35 6.74 14.52
#